data_7fda27d5c307c741535fa730c7692242
#
_entry.id   7fda27d5c307c741535fa730c7692242
#
_cell.length_a   1.000
_cell.length_b   1.000
_cell.length_c   1.000
_cell.angle_alpha   90.00
_cell.angle_beta   90.00
_cell.angle_gamma   90.00
#
_symmetry.space_group_name_H-M   'P 1'
#
loop_
_entity.id
_entity.type
_entity.pdbx_description
1 polymer ?
#
loop_
_entity_poly.entity_id
_entity_poly.type
_entity_poly.pdbx_seq_one_letter_code
_entity_poly.pdbx_strand_id
1 'polypeptide(L)'
;MLFTWASRGKVAQYVYDTNSATAARDDLDRTIRLIFASHAEQVNILAHSMGNWVTVEALRQIKISGRLPPMRKLGLVVLAAPDIDIDVFKSQMRSFGKPNKPFYIIVSKDDKALRASNFIAGGQTRLGAVKNTAELAQLGAVVVDMTDVKGNDSANHGKFAELAELGPELPSVLAGGIGDASPAQAPGEVRSSLANIVTSPVRLLGGTVKVIRNR
;
A
#
# COMPACT_ATOMS: atom_id res chain seq x y z
N MET A 1 9.28 -15.68 -1.02
CA MET A 1 10.00 -15.35 -2.26
C MET A 1 10.21 -13.84 -2.30
N LEU A 2 11.39 -13.38 -2.76
CA LEU A 2 11.71 -11.97 -2.96
C LEU A 2 11.82 -11.70 -4.47
N PHE A 3 11.17 -10.66 -4.97
CA PHE A 3 11.32 -10.15 -6.33
C PHE A 3 12.06 -8.81 -6.29
N THR A 4 13.11 -8.69 -7.08
CA THR A 4 13.91 -7.47 -7.20
C THR A 4 14.23 -7.23 -8.66
N TRP A 5 14.59 -5.99 -9.00
CA TRP A 5 15.03 -5.58 -10.34
C TRP A 5 16.31 -4.73 -10.25
N ALA A 6 16.89 -4.40 -11.39
CA ALA A 6 18.08 -3.59 -11.44
C ALA A 6 17.77 -2.16 -10.96
N SER A 7 18.11 -1.84 -9.72
CA SER A 7 18.00 -0.50 -9.13
C SER A 7 19.36 -0.01 -8.69
N ARG A 8 19.60 1.28 -8.87
CA ARG A 8 20.81 1.96 -8.38
C ARG A 8 20.64 2.57 -6.99
N GLY A 9 19.39 2.73 -6.54
CA GLY A 9 19.03 3.17 -5.21
C GLY A 9 19.53 4.57 -4.82
N LYS A 10 19.79 5.43 -5.82
CA LYS A 10 20.28 6.80 -5.61
C LYS A 10 19.28 7.81 -6.13
N VAL A 11 19.02 8.86 -5.38
CA VAL A 11 18.08 9.94 -5.76
C VAL A 11 18.40 10.50 -7.15
N ALA A 12 19.68 10.73 -7.48
CA ALA A 12 20.12 11.19 -8.80
C ALA A 12 19.87 10.18 -9.94
N GLN A 13 19.59 8.94 -9.62
CA GLN A 13 19.32 7.86 -10.58
C GLN A 13 17.85 7.46 -10.63
N TYR A 14 16.98 8.25 -10.05
CA TYR A 14 15.54 7.99 -9.91
C TYR A 14 14.88 7.66 -11.26
N VAL A 15 15.20 8.42 -12.32
CA VAL A 15 14.66 8.18 -13.67
C VAL A 15 15.12 6.83 -14.23
N TYR A 16 16.38 6.46 -14.00
CA TYR A 16 16.87 5.13 -14.39
C TYR A 16 16.09 4.04 -13.63
N ASP A 17 15.93 4.18 -12.33
CA ASP A 17 15.25 3.19 -11.50
C ASP A 17 13.77 3.04 -11.89
N THR A 18 13.10 4.14 -12.26
CA THR A 18 11.72 4.12 -12.78
C THR A 18 11.63 3.36 -14.12
N ASN A 19 12.55 3.61 -15.04
CA ASN A 19 12.59 2.91 -16.33
C ASN A 19 12.89 1.41 -16.13
N SER A 20 13.83 1.09 -15.25
CA SER A 20 14.19 -0.28 -14.92
C SER A 20 13.03 -1.03 -14.24
N ALA A 21 12.30 -0.37 -13.35
CA ALA A 21 11.08 -0.89 -12.75
C ALA A 21 9.99 -1.15 -13.81
N THR A 22 9.87 -0.24 -14.77
CA THR A 22 8.94 -0.39 -15.90
C THR A 22 9.29 -1.62 -16.75
N ALA A 23 10.57 -1.85 -17.03
CA ALA A 23 11.03 -3.03 -17.77
C ALA A 23 10.77 -4.33 -17.00
N ALA A 24 10.92 -4.33 -15.67
CA ALA A 24 10.71 -5.49 -14.81
C ALA A 24 9.23 -5.88 -14.60
N ARG A 25 8.30 -5.03 -15.01
CA ARG A 25 6.87 -5.23 -14.83
C ARG A 25 6.37 -6.57 -15.40
N ASP A 26 6.78 -6.90 -16.60
CA ASP A 26 6.33 -8.10 -17.31
C ASP A 26 6.93 -9.37 -16.69
N ASP A 27 8.11 -9.27 -16.09
CA ASP A 27 8.72 -10.37 -15.34
C ASP A 27 7.99 -10.61 -14.01
N LEU A 28 7.54 -9.54 -13.35
CA LEU A 28 6.71 -9.67 -12.15
C LEU A 28 5.33 -10.25 -12.49
N ASP A 29 4.67 -9.82 -13.57
CA ASP A 29 3.41 -10.42 -14.06
C ASP A 29 3.59 -11.93 -14.27
N ARG A 30 4.63 -12.33 -15.00
CA ARG A 30 4.95 -13.75 -15.25
C ARG A 30 5.20 -14.50 -13.94
N THR A 31 5.94 -13.92 -13.03
CA THR A 31 6.26 -14.49 -11.73
C THR A 31 4.98 -14.72 -10.90
N ILE A 32 4.11 -13.73 -10.80
CA ILE A 32 2.83 -13.84 -10.07
C ILE A 32 1.96 -14.94 -10.68
N ARG A 33 1.89 -15.03 -12.03
CA ARG A 33 1.14 -16.10 -12.70
C ARG A 33 1.68 -17.49 -12.37
N LEU A 34 2.99 -17.66 -12.35
CA LEU A 34 3.61 -18.93 -11.98
C LEU A 34 3.30 -19.32 -10.53
N ILE A 35 3.37 -18.35 -9.61
CA ILE A 35 3.03 -18.60 -8.20
C ILE A 35 1.55 -18.97 -8.07
N PHE A 36 0.64 -18.28 -8.76
CA PHE A 36 -0.77 -18.62 -8.75
C PHE A 36 -1.09 -19.98 -9.37
N ALA A 37 -0.31 -20.42 -10.35
CA ALA A 37 -0.41 -21.74 -10.96
C ALA A 37 0.16 -22.86 -10.06
N SER A 38 0.94 -22.53 -9.04
CA SER A 38 1.53 -23.48 -8.10
C SER A 38 0.48 -24.05 -7.13
N HIS A 39 0.92 -24.94 -6.25
CA HIS A 39 0.09 -25.53 -5.17
C HIS A 39 -0.15 -24.54 -4.00
N ALA A 40 0.36 -23.31 -4.05
CA ALA A 40 0.09 -22.33 -3.01
C ALA A 40 -1.42 -22.08 -2.88
N GLU A 41 -1.94 -22.18 -1.66
CA GLU A 41 -3.36 -21.94 -1.37
C GLU A 41 -3.68 -20.44 -1.37
N GLN A 42 -2.75 -19.65 -0.84
CA GLN A 42 -2.87 -18.19 -0.76
C GLN A 42 -1.53 -17.54 -1.05
N VAL A 43 -1.58 -16.39 -1.72
CA VAL A 43 -0.42 -15.55 -2.05
C VAL A 43 -0.63 -14.17 -1.46
N ASN A 44 0.19 -13.81 -0.49
CA ASN A 44 0.25 -12.45 0.07
C ASN A 44 1.39 -11.69 -0.62
N ILE A 45 1.15 -10.42 -0.91
CA ILE A 45 2.11 -9.54 -1.56
C ILE A 45 2.41 -8.36 -0.64
N LEU A 46 3.68 -8.17 -0.33
CA LEU A 46 4.19 -6.95 0.29
C LEU A 46 5.10 -6.26 -0.72
N ALA A 47 4.74 -5.06 -1.09
CA ALA A 47 5.55 -4.21 -1.95
C ALA A 47 6.05 -2.98 -1.18
N HIS A 48 7.23 -2.47 -1.52
CA HIS A 48 7.83 -1.32 -0.87
C HIS A 48 8.29 -0.28 -1.89
N SER A 49 8.08 0.99 -1.57
CA SER A 49 8.56 2.15 -2.34
C SER A 49 8.13 2.06 -3.83
N MET A 50 9.06 2.18 -4.77
CA MET A 50 8.82 2.04 -6.22
C MET A 50 8.29 0.66 -6.61
N GLY A 51 8.57 -0.40 -5.83
CA GLY A 51 8.03 -1.74 -6.05
C GLY A 51 6.50 -1.81 -6.01
N ASN A 52 5.87 -0.84 -5.35
CA ASN A 52 4.41 -0.74 -5.33
C ASN A 52 3.85 -0.45 -6.73
N TRP A 53 4.50 0.46 -7.47
CA TRP A 53 4.09 0.78 -8.85
C TRP A 53 4.14 -0.48 -9.73
N VAL A 54 5.28 -1.21 -9.69
CA VAL A 54 5.46 -2.45 -10.47
C VAL A 54 4.40 -3.48 -10.10
N THR A 55 4.13 -3.62 -8.80
CA THR A 55 3.17 -4.60 -8.28
C THR A 55 1.74 -4.30 -8.71
N VAL A 56 1.29 -3.06 -8.53
CA VAL A 56 -0.10 -2.68 -8.90
C VAL A 56 -0.27 -2.79 -10.41
N GLU A 57 0.75 -2.42 -11.20
CA GLU A 57 0.71 -2.53 -12.65
C GLU A 57 0.67 -3.99 -13.11
N ALA A 58 1.49 -4.86 -12.53
CA ALA A 58 1.47 -6.30 -12.85
C ALA A 58 0.10 -6.93 -12.51
N LEU A 59 -0.46 -6.63 -11.33
CA LEU A 59 -1.78 -7.10 -10.93
C LEU A 59 -2.89 -6.56 -11.86
N ARG A 60 -2.80 -5.29 -12.26
CA ARG A 60 -3.72 -4.70 -13.23
C ARG A 60 -3.64 -5.44 -14.57
N GLN A 61 -2.45 -5.71 -15.09
CA GLN A 61 -2.26 -6.43 -16.35
C GLN A 61 -2.83 -7.85 -16.28
N ILE A 62 -2.57 -8.56 -15.18
CA ILE A 62 -3.18 -9.88 -14.93
C ILE A 62 -4.70 -9.77 -15.03
N LYS A 63 -5.28 -8.76 -14.39
CA LYS A 63 -6.73 -8.57 -14.35
C LYS A 63 -7.33 -8.30 -15.73
N ILE A 64 -6.76 -7.37 -16.50
CA ILE A 64 -7.31 -6.95 -17.79
C ILE A 64 -7.03 -7.94 -18.92
N SER A 65 -6.02 -8.81 -18.78
CA SER A 65 -5.68 -9.80 -19.81
C SER A 65 -6.76 -10.88 -20.02
N GLY A 66 -7.74 -10.96 -19.14
CA GLY A 66 -8.78 -12.00 -19.17
C GLY A 66 -8.25 -13.42 -18.88
N ARG A 67 -6.96 -13.63 -18.91
CA ARG A 67 -6.29 -14.91 -18.59
C ARG A 67 -6.01 -14.95 -17.08
N LEU A 68 -7.08 -14.88 -16.30
CA LEU A 68 -6.94 -14.84 -14.85
C LEU A 68 -6.48 -16.21 -14.32
N PRO A 69 -5.27 -16.28 -13.73
CA PRO A 69 -5.06 -17.29 -12.72
C PRO A 69 -6.10 -17.07 -11.62
N PRO A 70 -6.39 -18.06 -10.78
CA PRO A 70 -7.46 -17.93 -9.80
C PRO A 70 -7.14 -16.78 -8.82
N MET A 71 -7.61 -15.57 -9.12
CA MET A 71 -7.47 -14.36 -8.27
C MET A 71 -8.03 -14.60 -6.85
N ARG A 72 -8.82 -15.65 -6.67
CA ARG A 72 -9.22 -16.14 -5.34
C ARG A 72 -8.02 -16.49 -4.43
N LYS A 73 -6.86 -16.83 -5.02
CA LYS A 73 -5.62 -17.08 -4.28
C LYS A 73 -4.94 -15.80 -3.80
N LEU A 74 -5.30 -14.64 -4.37
CA LEU A 74 -4.74 -13.37 -3.90
C LEU A 74 -5.24 -13.09 -2.49
N GLY A 75 -4.30 -13.10 -1.56
CA GLY A 75 -4.51 -12.80 -0.15
C GLY A 75 -4.38 -11.30 0.14
N LEU A 76 -3.53 -10.98 1.10
CA LEU A 76 -3.22 -9.60 1.43
C LEU A 76 -2.33 -8.97 0.34
N VAL A 77 -2.66 -7.74 -0.05
CA VAL A 77 -1.78 -6.87 -0.83
C VAL A 77 -1.47 -5.66 0.03
N VAL A 78 -0.23 -5.56 0.46
CA VAL A 78 0.26 -4.48 1.32
C VAL A 78 1.21 -3.62 0.51
N LEU A 79 0.88 -2.35 0.36
CA LEU A 79 1.62 -1.34 -0.36
C LEU A 79 2.30 -0.42 0.66
N ALA A 80 3.57 -0.67 0.95
CA ALA A 80 4.34 0.03 1.97
C ALA A 80 5.07 1.24 1.39
N ALA A 81 4.86 2.42 1.97
CA ALA A 81 5.48 3.69 1.55
C ALA A 81 5.45 3.88 0.01
N PRO A 82 4.27 3.76 -0.64
CA PRO A 82 4.23 3.63 -2.08
C PRO A 82 4.69 4.90 -2.81
N ASP A 83 5.76 4.74 -3.59
CA ASP A 83 6.28 5.75 -4.51
C ASP A 83 5.58 5.63 -5.87
N ILE A 84 4.32 5.93 -5.87
CA ILE A 84 3.44 5.96 -7.05
C ILE A 84 2.81 7.35 -7.11
N ASP A 85 2.72 7.92 -8.30
CA ASP A 85 1.87 9.07 -8.54
C ASP A 85 0.41 8.72 -8.21
N ILE A 86 -0.28 9.58 -7.47
CA ILE A 86 -1.63 9.29 -6.98
C ILE A 86 -2.64 9.11 -8.11
N ASP A 87 -2.51 9.87 -9.20
CA ASP A 87 -3.44 9.77 -10.33
C ASP A 87 -3.16 8.52 -11.17
N VAL A 88 -1.89 8.10 -11.26
CA VAL A 88 -1.52 6.80 -11.83
C VAL A 88 -2.13 5.67 -11.01
N PHE A 89 -1.99 5.69 -9.69
CA PHE A 89 -2.61 4.69 -8.81
C PHE A 89 -4.12 4.62 -8.98
N LYS A 90 -4.80 5.78 -8.97
CA LYS A 90 -6.26 5.85 -9.19
C LYS A 90 -6.65 5.25 -10.54
N SER A 91 -5.88 5.52 -11.59
CA SER A 91 -6.11 4.95 -12.93
C SER A 91 -5.92 3.43 -12.95
N GLN A 92 -4.85 2.95 -12.30
CA GLN A 92 -4.58 1.52 -12.17
C GLN A 92 -5.72 0.81 -11.42
N MET A 93 -6.18 1.37 -10.30
CA MET A 93 -7.26 0.80 -9.50
C MET A 93 -8.61 0.80 -10.24
N ARG A 94 -8.93 1.85 -11.00
CA ARG A 94 -10.14 1.86 -11.85
C ARG A 94 -10.12 0.74 -12.88
N SER A 95 -8.97 0.50 -13.51
CA SER A 95 -8.78 -0.58 -14.50
C SER A 95 -8.79 -1.97 -13.85
N PHE A 96 -8.23 -2.09 -12.64
CA PHE A 96 -8.26 -3.33 -11.85
C PHE A 96 -9.68 -3.66 -11.40
N GLY A 97 -10.48 -2.65 -11.10
CA GLY A 97 -11.81 -2.77 -10.53
C GLY A 97 -11.78 -3.04 -9.02
N LYS A 98 -12.94 -3.23 -8.42
CA LYS A 98 -13.04 -3.49 -6.98
C LYS A 98 -12.36 -4.81 -6.62
N PRO A 99 -11.34 -4.79 -5.74
CA PRO A 99 -10.69 -6.02 -5.31
C PRO A 99 -11.59 -6.84 -4.38
N ASN A 100 -11.47 -8.17 -4.41
CA ASN A 100 -12.21 -9.05 -3.50
C ASN A 100 -11.78 -8.86 -2.03
N LYS A 101 -10.49 -8.56 -1.82
CA LYS A 101 -9.92 -8.14 -0.54
C LYS A 101 -9.30 -6.77 -0.72
N PRO A 102 -9.42 -5.86 0.25
CA PRO A 102 -8.88 -4.51 0.10
C PRO A 102 -7.36 -4.52 -0.07
N PHE A 103 -6.83 -3.54 -0.78
CA PHE A 103 -5.40 -3.24 -0.75
C PHE A 103 -5.10 -2.40 0.48
N TYR A 104 -4.06 -2.76 1.21
CA TYR A 104 -3.61 -2.04 2.39
C TYR A 104 -2.50 -1.07 1.98
N ILE A 105 -2.71 0.22 2.19
CA ILE A 105 -1.78 1.28 1.80
C ILE A 105 -1.19 1.88 3.05
N ILE A 106 0.10 1.68 3.28
CA ILE A 106 0.80 2.26 4.41
C ILE A 106 1.37 3.60 3.99
N VAL A 107 0.89 4.67 4.64
CA VAL A 107 1.28 6.04 4.34
C VAL A 107 2.00 6.69 5.53
N SER A 108 2.88 7.64 5.24
CA SER A 108 3.55 8.46 6.24
C SER A 108 3.81 9.86 5.66
N LYS A 109 3.20 10.88 6.26
CA LYS A 109 3.30 12.27 5.78
C LYS A 109 4.68 12.88 6.02
N ASP A 110 5.48 12.30 6.91
CA ASP A 110 6.83 12.71 7.25
C ASP A 110 7.93 11.91 6.54
N ASP A 111 7.56 11.07 5.56
CA ASP A 111 8.50 10.32 4.71
C ASP A 111 9.31 11.26 3.82
N LYS A 112 10.62 11.34 4.09
CA LYS A 112 11.53 12.24 3.38
C LYS A 112 11.93 11.70 2.00
N ALA A 113 11.98 10.37 1.84
CA ALA A 113 12.31 9.78 0.55
C ALA A 113 11.19 10.03 -0.47
N LEU A 114 9.94 9.89 -0.06
CA LEU A 114 8.79 10.22 -0.91
C LEU A 114 8.69 11.72 -1.22
N ARG A 115 9.12 12.58 -0.29
CA ARG A 115 9.21 14.02 -0.59
C ARG A 115 10.29 14.32 -1.63
N ALA A 116 11.42 13.64 -1.57
CA ALA A 116 12.48 13.79 -2.56
C ALA A 116 12.03 13.28 -3.95
N SER A 117 11.40 12.12 -4.02
CA SER A 117 10.86 11.57 -5.29
C SER A 117 9.78 12.46 -5.88
N ASN A 118 8.90 13.02 -5.03
CA ASN A 118 7.89 14.01 -5.43
C ASN A 118 8.54 15.21 -6.13
N PHE A 119 9.59 15.78 -5.54
CA PHE A 119 10.28 16.92 -6.12
C PHE A 119 10.88 16.60 -7.49
N ILE A 120 11.55 15.44 -7.63
CA ILE A 120 12.17 15.01 -8.90
C ILE A 120 11.10 14.75 -9.97
N ALA A 121 9.96 14.24 -9.59
CA ALA A 121 8.86 13.91 -10.49
C ALA A 121 7.90 15.08 -10.77
N GLY A 122 8.36 16.32 -10.58
CA GLY A 122 7.59 17.53 -10.93
C GLY A 122 6.52 17.95 -9.92
N GLY A 123 6.65 17.52 -8.66
CA GLY A 123 5.77 17.97 -7.57
C GLY A 123 4.47 17.18 -7.43
N GLN A 124 4.28 16.09 -8.17
CA GLN A 124 3.08 15.26 -8.07
C GLN A 124 3.08 14.44 -6.76
N THR A 125 1.96 14.51 -6.03
CA THR A 125 1.85 13.83 -4.73
C THR A 125 2.04 12.32 -4.86
N ARG A 126 2.96 11.78 -4.07
CA ARG A 126 3.16 10.33 -3.97
C ARG A 126 2.11 9.70 -3.07
N LEU A 127 1.63 8.53 -3.47
CA LEU A 127 0.58 7.80 -2.76
C LEU A 127 0.92 7.59 -1.28
N GLY A 128 2.18 7.24 -0.96
CA GLY A 128 2.63 7.03 0.42
C GLY A 128 2.73 8.30 1.28
N ALA A 129 2.67 9.50 0.66
CA ALA A 129 2.71 10.80 1.34
C ALA A 129 1.38 11.56 1.21
N VAL A 130 0.32 10.92 0.78
CA VAL A 130 -0.98 11.53 0.55
C VAL A 130 -1.58 12.10 1.84
N LYS A 131 -2.18 13.27 1.74
CA LYS A 131 -2.84 13.94 2.87
C LYS A 131 -4.33 13.56 2.98
N ASN A 132 -5.02 13.47 1.84
CA ASN A 132 -6.43 13.07 1.80
C ASN A 132 -6.54 11.57 1.55
N THR A 133 -6.65 10.81 2.62
CA THR A 133 -6.75 9.34 2.59
C THR A 133 -8.16 8.84 2.30
N ALA A 134 -9.17 9.71 2.39
CA ALA A 134 -10.57 9.35 2.20
C ALA A 134 -10.87 8.87 0.78
N GLU A 135 -10.25 9.50 -0.23
CA GLU A 135 -10.40 9.08 -1.62
C GLU A 135 -9.90 7.66 -1.87
N LEU A 136 -8.81 7.26 -1.19
CA LEU A 136 -8.25 5.91 -1.30
C LEU A 136 -9.19 4.87 -0.72
N ALA A 137 -9.84 5.20 0.40
CA ALA A 137 -10.85 4.34 1.00
C ALA A 137 -12.06 4.12 0.07
N GLN A 138 -12.46 5.13 -0.69
CA GLN A 138 -13.52 5.01 -1.71
C GLN A 138 -13.15 4.06 -2.86
N LEU A 139 -11.86 3.93 -3.18
CA LEU A 139 -11.36 2.96 -4.17
C LEU A 139 -11.30 1.52 -3.63
N GLY A 140 -11.77 1.28 -2.41
CA GLY A 140 -11.73 -0.03 -1.76
C GLY A 140 -10.39 -0.37 -1.12
N ALA A 141 -9.54 0.64 -0.90
CA ALA A 141 -8.30 0.47 -0.13
C ALA A 141 -8.53 0.70 1.37
N VAL A 142 -7.72 0.05 2.19
CA VAL A 142 -7.57 0.36 3.62
C VAL A 142 -6.27 1.14 3.79
N VAL A 143 -6.36 2.32 4.37
CA VAL A 143 -5.18 3.16 4.59
C VAL A 143 -4.71 3.03 6.03
N VAL A 144 -3.41 2.78 6.18
CA VAL A 144 -2.71 2.65 7.45
C VAL A 144 -1.77 3.85 7.57
N ASP A 145 -2.18 4.88 8.31
CA ASP A 145 -1.39 6.11 8.51
C ASP A 145 -0.43 5.90 9.69
N MET A 146 0.85 5.86 9.38
CA MET A 146 1.96 5.68 10.33
C MET A 146 2.73 6.99 10.60
N THR A 147 2.14 8.14 10.30
CA THR A 147 2.82 9.44 10.50
C THR A 147 3.29 9.62 11.94
N ASP A 148 2.47 9.20 12.92
CA ASP A 148 2.74 9.36 14.34
C ASP A 148 3.64 8.24 14.94
N VAL A 149 4.09 7.30 14.11
CA VAL A 149 5.03 6.24 14.50
C VAL A 149 6.46 6.72 14.25
N LYS A 150 7.38 6.47 15.19
CA LYS A 150 8.81 6.72 14.97
C LYS A 150 9.36 5.70 14.00
N GLY A 151 10.07 6.17 12.97
CA GLY A 151 10.84 5.30 12.09
C GLY A 151 12.23 5.00 12.65
N ASN A 152 12.78 3.85 12.31
CA ASN A 152 14.13 3.45 12.67
C ASN A 152 15.18 3.96 11.66
N ASP A 153 14.75 4.54 10.55
CA ASP A 153 15.62 5.16 9.55
C ASP A 153 15.47 6.69 9.53
N SER A 154 16.53 7.38 9.12
CA SER A 154 16.59 8.85 9.10
C SER A 154 15.62 9.50 8.10
N ALA A 155 15.12 8.74 7.13
CA ALA A 155 14.16 9.18 6.12
C ALA A 155 12.71 8.93 6.50
N ASN A 156 12.44 8.15 7.55
CA ASN A 156 11.10 7.68 7.92
C ASN A 156 10.41 6.87 6.80
N HIS A 157 11.21 6.24 5.92
CA HIS A 157 10.71 5.50 4.75
C HIS A 157 10.44 4.02 5.05
N GLY A 158 11.14 3.47 6.04
CA GLY A 158 11.03 2.08 6.47
C GLY A 158 10.04 1.82 7.60
N LYS A 159 9.20 2.77 7.97
CA LYS A 159 8.27 2.66 9.12
C LYS A 159 7.36 1.43 9.08
N PHE A 160 7.08 0.90 7.89
CA PHE A 160 6.26 -0.32 7.76
C PHE A 160 6.87 -1.52 8.50
N ALA A 161 8.18 -1.53 8.74
CA ALA A 161 8.84 -2.60 9.49
C ALA A 161 8.34 -2.67 10.93
N GLU A 162 7.89 -1.55 11.51
CA GLU A 162 7.30 -1.50 12.85
C GLU A 162 6.00 -2.31 12.94
N LEU A 163 5.31 -2.50 11.81
CA LEU A 163 4.13 -3.37 11.78
C LEU A 163 4.47 -4.84 12.04
N ALA A 164 5.74 -5.22 11.90
CA ALA A 164 6.20 -6.56 12.27
C ALA A 164 6.04 -6.85 13.78
N GLU A 165 5.99 -5.80 14.61
CA GLU A 165 5.70 -5.92 16.04
C GLU A 165 4.31 -6.53 16.31
N LEU A 166 3.38 -6.35 15.39
CA LEU A 166 2.04 -6.95 15.47
C LEU A 166 2.04 -8.46 15.19
N GLY A 167 3.13 -8.99 14.62
CA GLY A 167 3.30 -10.42 14.40
C GLY A 167 2.06 -11.11 13.83
N PRO A 168 1.56 -12.16 14.51
CA PRO A 168 0.38 -12.91 14.07
C PRO A 168 -0.92 -12.08 14.02
N GLU A 169 -0.99 -10.95 14.75
CA GLU A 169 -2.18 -10.10 14.81
C GLU A 169 -2.28 -9.16 13.60
N LEU A 170 -1.19 -8.96 12.86
CA LEU A 170 -1.16 -8.05 11.71
C LEU A 170 -2.29 -8.28 10.72
N PRO A 171 -2.62 -9.52 10.28
CA PRO A 171 -3.74 -9.75 9.38
C PRO A 171 -5.08 -9.29 9.97
N SER A 172 -5.31 -9.53 11.26
CA SER A 172 -6.53 -9.12 11.96
C SER A 172 -6.64 -7.61 12.05
N VAL A 173 -5.54 -6.94 12.41
CA VAL A 173 -5.46 -5.48 12.49
C VAL A 173 -5.72 -4.86 11.12
N LEU A 174 -5.07 -5.36 10.07
CA LEU A 174 -5.26 -4.88 8.71
C LEU A 174 -6.68 -5.16 8.19
N ALA A 175 -7.25 -6.32 8.50
CA ALA A 175 -8.63 -6.65 8.13
C ALA A 175 -9.68 -5.81 8.87
N GLY A 176 -9.25 -4.99 9.83
CA GLY A 176 -10.11 -4.14 10.62
C GLY A 176 -10.66 -4.79 11.86
N GLY A 177 -10.05 -5.86 12.25
CA GLY A 177 -10.33 -6.56 13.47
C GLY A 177 -9.53 -6.07 14.65
N ILE A 178 -9.71 -4.82 15.04
CA ILE A 178 -9.70 -4.55 16.48
C ILE A 178 -11.13 -4.84 16.87
N GLY A 179 -11.27 -5.97 17.56
CA GLY A 179 -12.54 -6.49 17.98
C GLY A 179 -13.40 -5.38 18.61
N ASP A 180 -14.69 -5.54 18.47
CA ASP A 180 -15.77 -4.74 19.06
C ASP A 180 -15.39 -3.95 20.31
N ALA A 181 -14.58 -2.91 20.17
CA ALA A 181 -14.56 -1.81 21.09
C ALA A 181 -15.84 -1.03 20.80
N SER A 182 -16.83 -1.25 21.64
CA SER A 182 -18.11 -0.53 21.63
C SER A 182 -17.91 0.96 21.32
N PRO A 183 -18.80 1.56 20.51
CA PRO A 183 -18.70 2.97 20.08
C PRO A 183 -18.81 4.00 21.22
N ALA A 184 -18.72 3.60 22.46
CA ALA A 184 -19.17 4.41 23.60
C ALA A 184 -18.12 5.38 24.17
N GLN A 185 -16.87 5.43 23.70
CA GLN A 185 -15.87 6.33 24.29
C GLN A 185 -14.87 6.91 23.26
N ALA A 186 -15.35 7.51 22.18
CA ALA A 186 -14.52 8.41 21.40
C ALA A 186 -14.97 9.85 21.64
N PRO A 187 -14.07 10.76 22.13
CA PRO A 187 -14.39 12.20 22.18
C PRO A 187 -14.58 12.70 20.73
N GLY A 188 -15.62 13.54 20.57
CA GLY A 188 -16.11 14.04 19.31
C GLY A 188 -15.05 14.48 18.32
N GLU A 189 -14.83 13.69 17.28
CA GLU A 189 -14.08 14.10 16.12
C GLU A 189 -14.99 14.11 14.89
N VAL A 190 -15.00 15.27 14.31
CA VAL A 190 -15.46 15.65 12.97
C VAL A 190 -16.03 14.49 12.16
N ARG A 191 -17.35 14.39 12.16
CA ARG A 191 -18.08 13.62 11.16
C ARG A 191 -17.82 14.29 9.81
N SER A 192 -16.81 13.78 9.08
CA SER A 192 -16.66 14.16 7.69
C SER A 192 -17.93 13.73 6.94
N SER A 193 -18.36 14.54 6.00
CA SER A 193 -19.54 14.32 5.16
C SER A 193 -19.50 13.07 4.26
N LEU A 194 -18.53 12.20 4.46
CA LEU A 194 -18.38 10.90 3.80
C LEU A 194 -18.93 9.84 4.77
N ALA A 195 -20.22 9.61 4.70
CA ALA A 195 -21.01 8.82 5.65
C ALA A 195 -20.55 7.36 5.88
N ASN A 196 -19.48 6.90 5.24
CA ASN A 196 -19.04 5.50 5.24
C ASN A 196 -17.55 5.28 5.55
N ILE A 197 -16.83 6.30 6.05
CA ILE A 197 -15.40 6.13 6.38
C ILE A 197 -15.22 5.93 7.87
N VAL A 198 -14.50 4.88 8.24
CA VAL A 198 -14.14 4.55 9.63
C VAL A 198 -12.66 4.75 9.83
N THR A 199 -12.28 5.46 10.90
CA THR A 199 -10.90 5.60 11.34
C THR A 199 -10.76 4.92 12.70
N SER A 200 -9.86 3.96 12.80
CA SER A 200 -9.57 3.25 14.05
C SER A 200 -8.11 3.47 14.44
N PRO A 201 -7.80 3.97 15.64
CA PRO A 201 -6.44 4.09 16.13
C PRO A 201 -5.93 2.73 16.66
N VAL A 202 -4.67 2.43 16.38
CA VAL A 202 -3.93 1.28 16.95
C VAL A 202 -2.65 1.80 17.56
N ARG A 203 -2.34 1.39 18.78
CA ARG A 203 -1.10 1.77 19.45
C ARG A 203 -0.03 0.72 19.22
N LEU A 204 1.15 1.16 18.81
CA LEU A 204 2.40 0.39 18.74
C LEU A 204 3.40 0.96 19.73
N LEU A 205 4.49 0.26 20.02
CA LEU A 205 5.58 0.75 20.89
C LEU A 205 6.15 2.08 20.39
N GLY A 206 6.24 2.27 19.07
CA GLY A 206 6.75 3.49 18.43
C GLY A 206 5.74 4.63 18.27
N GLY A 207 4.45 4.44 18.56
CA GLY A 207 3.44 5.48 18.37
C GLY A 207 2.04 4.95 18.03
N THR A 208 1.21 5.81 17.46
CA THR A 208 -0.18 5.47 17.08
C THR A 208 -0.31 5.33 15.56
N VAL A 209 -0.86 4.20 15.14
CA VAL A 209 -1.26 3.95 13.75
C VAL A 209 -2.74 4.27 13.60
N LYS A 210 -3.12 4.91 12.51
CA LYS A 210 -4.53 5.16 12.16
C LYS A 210 -4.92 4.30 10.98
N VAL A 211 -5.92 3.45 11.16
CA VAL A 211 -6.49 2.63 10.08
C VAL A 211 -7.76 3.30 9.56
N ILE A 212 -7.78 3.61 8.27
CA ILE A 212 -8.86 4.33 7.59
C ILE A 212 -9.42 3.44 6.49
N ARG A 213 -10.71 3.20 6.53
CA ARG A 213 -11.40 2.31 5.58
C ARG A 213 -12.81 2.82 5.26
N ASN A 214 -13.36 2.33 4.14
CA ASN A 214 -14.79 2.47 3.84
C ASN A 214 -15.57 1.36 4.56
N ARG A 215 -16.78 1.66 5.03
CA ARG A 215 -17.71 0.66 5.61
C ARG A 215 -18.29 -0.24 4.55
#